data_69f216c1e82fd58c6fe138a8bb6eca22
#
_entry.id   69f216c1e82fd58c6fe138a8bb6eca22
#
_cell.length_a   1.000
_cell.length_b   1.000
_cell.length_c   1.000
_cell.angle_alpha   90.00
_cell.angle_beta   90.00
_cell.angle_gamma   90.00
#
_symmetry.space_group_name_H-M   'P 1'
#
loop_
_entity.id
_entity.type
_entity.pdbx_description
1 polymer ?
#
loop_
_entity_poly.entity_id
_entity_poly.type
_entity_poly.pdbx_seq_one_letter_code
_entity_poly.pdbx_strand_id
1 'polypeptide(L)'
;MTTKRALSASDFLAAIQRQEELYEIEGVGAVRIRGLSVSQATAIMQKYADRMQDSVYEVVALGLIEPQLDEAQLESLKDAAPAPVMALFERIMELSAMASSAEAAERAENLAGGGSSG
;
A
#
# COMPACT_ATOMS: atom_id res chain seq x y z
N MET A 1 -25.83 14.14 21.51
CA MET A 1 -25.30 13.50 20.27
C MET A 1 -24.46 14.52 19.52
N THR A 2 -23.29 14.10 19.12
CA THR A 2 -22.37 14.97 18.40
C THR A 2 -22.68 14.96 16.90
N THR A 3 -22.92 16.12 16.36
CA THR A 3 -23.12 16.24 14.91
C THR A 3 -21.76 16.32 14.24
N LYS A 4 -21.53 15.42 13.30
CA LYS A 4 -20.29 15.45 12.54
C LYS A 4 -20.37 16.53 11.48
N ARG A 5 -19.31 17.32 11.41
CA ARG A 5 -19.19 18.35 10.38
C ARG A 5 -18.35 17.82 9.25
N ALA A 6 -18.66 18.26 8.05
CA ALA A 6 -17.79 17.96 6.90
C ALA A 6 -16.45 18.66 7.09
N LEU A 7 -15.40 18.01 6.68
CA LEU A 7 -14.07 18.58 6.72
C LEU A 7 -13.95 19.71 5.68
N SER A 8 -13.08 20.67 5.98
CA SER A 8 -12.66 21.62 4.95
C SER A 8 -11.84 20.90 3.90
N ALA A 9 -11.67 21.49 2.74
CA ALA A 9 -10.86 20.90 1.68
C ALA A 9 -9.43 20.65 2.14
N SER A 10 -8.82 21.60 2.85
CA SER A 10 -7.43 21.42 3.29
C SER A 10 -7.31 20.35 4.37
N ASP A 11 -8.26 20.27 5.28
CA ASP A 11 -8.25 19.21 6.30
C ASP A 11 -8.44 17.82 5.66
N PHE A 12 -9.34 17.74 4.69
CA PHE A 12 -9.57 16.51 3.97
C PHE A 12 -8.29 16.05 3.25
N LEU A 13 -7.67 16.94 2.49
CA LEU A 13 -6.46 16.60 1.74
C LEU A 13 -5.30 16.24 2.68
N ALA A 14 -5.19 16.90 3.82
CA ALA A 14 -4.16 16.56 4.80
C ALA A 14 -4.39 15.16 5.39
N ALA A 15 -5.65 14.81 5.61
CA ALA A 15 -6.00 13.53 6.23
C ALA A 15 -5.76 12.33 5.30
N ILE A 16 -5.77 12.54 3.99
CA ILE A 16 -5.63 11.46 3.02
C ILE A 16 -4.25 11.40 2.35
N GLN A 17 -3.24 12.02 2.98
CA GLN A 17 -1.87 11.91 2.47
C GLN A 17 -1.38 10.46 2.52
N ARG A 18 -0.49 10.13 1.59
CA ARG A 18 0.10 8.80 1.56
C ARG A 18 0.87 8.54 2.84
N GLN A 19 0.73 7.33 3.35
CA GLN A 19 1.42 6.93 4.57
C GLN A 19 2.83 6.46 4.24
N GLU A 20 3.79 6.92 5.07
CA GLU A 20 5.17 6.43 5.02
C GLU A 20 5.45 5.64 6.28
N GLU A 21 6.35 4.69 6.17
CA GLU A 21 6.70 3.82 7.28
C GLU A 21 8.16 3.41 7.18
N LEU A 22 8.82 3.37 8.34
CA LEU A 22 10.12 2.70 8.44
C LEU A 22 9.80 1.24 8.74
N TYR A 23 9.93 0.40 7.75
CA TYR A 23 9.49 -0.99 7.81
C TYR A 23 10.69 -1.91 8.02
N GLU A 24 10.63 -2.74 9.04
CA GLU A 24 11.67 -3.70 9.32
C GLU A 24 11.35 -5.03 8.66
N ILE A 25 12.24 -5.47 7.77
CA ILE A 25 12.10 -6.75 7.10
C ILE A 25 12.93 -7.75 7.87
N GLU A 26 12.30 -8.80 8.37
CA GLU A 26 12.96 -9.83 9.16
C GLU A 26 14.13 -10.41 8.38
N GLY A 27 15.31 -10.42 9.02
CA GLY A 27 16.52 -10.97 8.43
C GLY A 27 17.22 -10.07 7.44
N VAL A 28 16.67 -8.88 7.16
CA VAL A 28 17.24 -7.96 6.17
C VAL A 28 17.62 -6.62 6.79
N GLY A 29 16.66 -5.96 7.46
CA GLY A 29 16.88 -4.65 8.04
C GLY A 29 15.70 -3.73 7.77
N ALA A 30 15.89 -2.45 8.09
CA ALA A 30 14.83 -1.47 7.95
C ALA A 30 14.94 -0.72 6.62
N VAL A 31 13.81 -0.51 6.00
CA VAL A 31 13.68 0.28 4.77
C VAL A 31 12.55 1.27 4.94
N ARG A 32 12.60 2.37 4.22
CA ARG A 32 11.51 3.34 4.24
C ARG A 32 10.62 3.12 3.03
N ILE A 33 9.33 2.96 3.29
CA ILE A 33 8.34 2.69 2.25
C ILE A 33 7.16 3.64 2.41
N ARG A 34 6.35 3.72 1.37
CA ARG A 34 5.10 4.47 1.40
C ARG A 34 4.05 3.80 0.52
N GLY A 35 2.79 4.11 0.80
CA GLY A 35 1.70 3.67 -0.04
C GLY A 35 1.73 4.34 -1.41
N LEU A 36 1.08 3.72 -2.37
CA LEU A 36 0.95 4.27 -3.72
C LEU A 36 -0.01 5.46 -3.72
N SER A 37 0.21 6.40 -4.61
CA SER A 37 -0.76 7.48 -4.85
C SER A 37 -1.97 6.90 -5.60
N VAL A 38 -3.05 7.69 -5.67
CA VAL A 38 -4.25 7.28 -6.40
C VAL A 38 -3.92 6.96 -7.85
N SER A 39 -3.15 7.82 -8.51
CA SER A 39 -2.81 7.59 -9.91
C SER A 39 -1.91 6.37 -10.10
N GLN A 40 -0.96 6.14 -9.18
CA GLN A 40 -0.11 4.96 -9.23
C GLN A 40 -0.92 3.69 -9.01
N ALA A 41 -1.79 3.69 -8.00
CA ALA A 41 -2.64 2.55 -7.68
C ALA A 41 -3.58 2.22 -8.85
N THR A 42 -4.19 3.26 -9.44
CA THR A 42 -5.07 3.08 -10.57
C THR A 42 -4.34 2.48 -11.76
N ALA A 43 -3.14 2.99 -12.06
CA ALA A 43 -2.33 2.47 -13.16
C ALA A 43 -1.97 1.01 -12.96
N ILE A 44 -1.60 0.64 -11.73
CA ILE A 44 -1.27 -0.75 -11.38
C ILE A 44 -2.50 -1.65 -11.56
N MET A 45 -3.65 -1.22 -11.05
CA MET A 45 -4.88 -2.00 -11.18
C MET A 45 -5.30 -2.19 -12.61
N GLN A 46 -5.17 -1.16 -13.44
CA GLN A 46 -5.50 -1.25 -14.86
C GLN A 46 -4.54 -2.16 -15.62
N LYS A 47 -3.25 -2.04 -15.33
CA LYS A 47 -2.23 -2.79 -16.04
C LYS A 47 -2.24 -4.27 -15.68
N TYR A 48 -2.50 -4.58 -14.42
CA TYR A 48 -2.40 -5.96 -13.93
C TYR A 48 -3.73 -6.62 -13.60
N ALA A 49 -4.82 -5.86 -13.62
CA ALA A 49 -6.20 -6.37 -13.46
C ALA A 49 -6.29 -7.62 -12.58
N ASP A 50 -6.42 -8.80 -13.20
CA ASP A 50 -6.52 -10.08 -12.51
C ASP A 50 -5.16 -10.77 -12.30
N ARG A 51 -4.06 -10.09 -12.65
CA ARG A 51 -2.70 -10.62 -12.50
C ARG A 51 -1.89 -9.77 -11.52
N MET A 52 -2.50 -9.41 -10.41
CA MET A 52 -1.87 -8.49 -9.46
C MET A 52 -0.52 -9.01 -8.94
N GLN A 53 -0.34 -10.33 -8.88
CA GLN A 53 0.93 -10.92 -8.48
C GLN A 53 2.08 -10.56 -9.43
N ASP A 54 1.76 -10.19 -10.67
CA ASP A 54 2.79 -9.79 -11.64
C ASP A 54 3.26 -8.35 -11.40
N SER A 55 2.56 -7.61 -10.55
CA SER A 55 2.88 -6.21 -10.27
C SER A 55 3.94 -6.02 -9.18
N VAL A 56 4.44 -7.11 -8.58
CA VAL A 56 5.30 -7.06 -7.40
C VAL A 56 6.48 -6.10 -7.58
N TYR A 57 7.21 -6.25 -8.66
CA TYR A 57 8.41 -5.43 -8.87
C TYR A 57 8.09 -3.95 -9.08
N GLU A 58 7.02 -3.70 -9.81
CA GLU A 58 6.60 -2.33 -10.09
C GLU A 58 6.07 -1.65 -8.82
N VAL A 59 5.30 -2.37 -8.01
CA VAL A 59 4.80 -1.85 -6.74
C VAL A 59 5.97 -1.56 -5.78
N VAL A 60 6.93 -2.46 -5.69
CA VAL A 60 8.11 -2.25 -4.85
C VAL A 60 8.89 -1.03 -5.34
N ALA A 61 9.06 -0.89 -6.65
CA ALA A 61 9.76 0.25 -7.23
C ALA A 61 9.08 1.57 -6.86
N LEU A 62 7.76 1.60 -6.88
CA LEU A 62 7.00 2.80 -6.57
C LEU A 62 6.93 3.10 -5.07
N GLY A 63 6.89 2.06 -4.25
CA GLY A 63 6.70 2.22 -2.81
C GLY A 63 7.97 2.29 -1.98
N LEU A 64 9.10 1.85 -2.52
CA LEU A 64 10.37 1.86 -1.78
C LEU A 64 11.02 3.23 -1.93
N ILE A 65 11.12 3.95 -0.81
CA ILE A 65 11.68 5.30 -0.80
C ILE A 65 13.17 5.25 -0.51
N GLU A 66 13.55 4.40 0.44
CA GLU A 66 14.92 4.35 0.92
C GLU A 66 15.27 2.91 1.31
N PRO A 67 16.25 2.28 0.65
CA PRO A 67 17.08 2.82 -0.42
C PRO A 67 16.31 2.94 -1.74
N GLN A 68 16.69 3.91 -2.56
CA GLN A 68 16.19 3.97 -3.93
C GLN A 68 17.02 3.04 -4.80
N LEU A 69 16.33 2.24 -5.60
CA LEU A 69 16.98 1.31 -6.49
C LEU A 69 16.92 1.84 -7.92
N ASP A 70 18.03 1.72 -8.64
CA ASP A 70 18.05 2.04 -10.06
C ASP A 70 17.45 0.87 -10.85
N GLU A 71 17.34 1.05 -12.15
CA GLU A 71 16.71 0.07 -13.02
C GLU A 71 17.38 -1.30 -12.98
N ALA A 72 18.71 -1.32 -12.97
CA ALA A 72 19.47 -2.57 -12.88
C ALA A 72 19.26 -3.26 -11.54
N GLN A 73 19.21 -2.48 -10.45
CA GLN A 73 18.99 -3.02 -9.11
C GLN A 73 17.57 -3.57 -8.97
N LEU A 74 16.57 -2.90 -9.55
CA LEU A 74 15.20 -3.40 -9.55
C LEU A 74 15.12 -4.72 -10.31
N GLU A 75 15.82 -4.83 -11.42
CA GLU A 75 15.87 -6.07 -12.18
C GLU A 75 16.47 -7.20 -11.34
N SER A 76 17.43 -6.87 -10.48
CA SER A 76 18.06 -7.85 -9.58
C SER A 76 17.09 -8.43 -8.55
N LEU A 77 15.97 -7.77 -8.30
CA LEU A 77 14.96 -8.31 -7.37
C LEU A 77 14.39 -9.63 -7.85
N LYS A 78 14.43 -9.88 -9.15
CA LYS A 78 13.93 -11.13 -9.72
C LYS A 78 14.74 -12.34 -9.28
N ASP A 79 16.00 -12.11 -8.93
CA ASP A 79 16.89 -13.15 -8.46
C ASP A 79 17.01 -13.19 -6.93
N ALA A 80 16.29 -12.32 -6.25
CA ALA A 80 16.33 -12.23 -4.80
C ALA A 80 15.46 -13.30 -4.16
N ALA A 81 15.68 -13.52 -2.86
CA ALA A 81 14.80 -14.39 -2.09
C ALA A 81 13.38 -13.84 -2.09
N PRO A 82 12.36 -14.67 -2.34
CA PRO A 82 11.00 -14.15 -2.48
C PRO A 82 10.40 -13.60 -1.19
N ALA A 83 10.73 -14.16 -0.04
CA ALA A 83 10.07 -13.78 1.22
C ALA A 83 10.20 -12.28 1.54
N PRO A 84 11.42 -11.68 1.55
CA PRO A 84 11.50 -10.25 1.84
C PRO A 84 10.87 -9.37 0.77
N VAL A 85 10.94 -9.77 -0.50
CA VAL A 85 10.33 -9.01 -1.59
C VAL A 85 8.81 -9.04 -1.46
N MET A 86 8.25 -10.20 -1.17
CA MET A 86 6.81 -10.34 -0.97
C MET A 86 6.32 -9.59 0.27
N ALA A 87 7.12 -9.59 1.33
CA ALA A 87 6.79 -8.82 2.54
C ALA A 87 6.70 -7.32 2.23
N LEU A 88 7.65 -6.81 1.46
CA LEU A 88 7.61 -5.42 0.99
C LEU A 88 6.38 -5.13 0.17
N PHE A 89 6.11 -5.97 -0.81
CA PHE A 89 4.95 -5.83 -1.68
C PHE A 89 3.66 -5.76 -0.87
N GLU A 90 3.47 -6.72 0.01
CA GLU A 90 2.25 -6.80 0.83
C GLU A 90 2.09 -5.57 1.71
N ARG A 91 3.19 -5.12 2.33
CA ARG A 91 3.10 -3.95 3.20
C ARG A 91 2.81 -2.67 2.43
N ILE A 92 3.41 -2.49 1.28
CA ILE A 92 3.13 -1.34 0.42
C ILE A 92 1.65 -1.36 -0.01
N MET A 93 1.14 -2.54 -0.35
CA MET A 93 -0.27 -2.69 -0.71
C MET A 93 -1.20 -2.33 0.44
N GLU A 94 -0.85 -2.75 1.65
CA GLU A 94 -1.63 -2.38 2.85
C GLU A 94 -1.62 -0.87 3.07
N LEU A 95 -0.44 -0.24 2.97
CA LEU A 95 -0.33 1.22 3.12
C LEU A 95 -1.09 1.96 2.04
N SER A 96 -1.25 1.34 0.89
CA SER A 96 -1.99 1.90 -0.25
C SER A 96 -3.49 1.63 -0.14
N ALA A 97 -3.91 0.87 0.87
CA ALA A 97 -5.29 0.38 1.01
C ALA A 97 -5.75 -0.44 -0.20
N MET A 98 -4.80 -1.13 -0.85
CA MET A 98 -5.10 -2.03 -1.97
C MET A 98 -5.15 -3.47 -1.47
N ALA A 99 -5.87 -3.67 -0.38
CA ALA A 99 -6.02 -4.99 0.24
C ALA A 99 -6.83 -5.92 -0.66
N SER A 100 -6.74 -7.23 -0.39
CA SER A 100 -7.55 -8.21 -1.09
C SER A 100 -9.04 -7.90 -0.92
N SER A 101 -9.87 -8.44 -1.81
CA SER A 101 -11.32 -8.24 -1.73
C SER A 101 -11.88 -8.67 -0.38
N ALA A 102 -11.35 -9.76 0.19
CA ALA A 102 -11.78 -10.24 1.49
C ALA A 102 -11.44 -9.24 2.59
N GLU A 103 -10.20 -8.73 2.57
CA GLU A 103 -9.76 -7.74 3.55
C GLU A 103 -10.51 -6.43 3.40
N ALA A 104 -10.75 -6.02 2.16
CA ALA A 104 -11.51 -4.80 1.88
C ALA A 104 -12.94 -4.91 2.38
N ALA A 105 -13.57 -6.07 2.15
CA ALA A 105 -14.92 -6.34 2.62
C ALA A 105 -14.98 -6.35 4.15
N GLU A 106 -14.01 -6.99 4.78
CA GLU A 106 -13.92 -7.03 6.24
C GLU A 106 -13.75 -5.64 6.82
N ARG A 107 -12.88 -4.84 6.21
CA ARG A 107 -12.66 -3.47 6.67
C ARG A 107 -13.91 -2.61 6.51
N ALA A 108 -14.60 -2.74 5.39
CA ALA A 108 -15.83 -2.02 5.14
C ALA A 108 -16.92 -2.44 6.14
N GLU A 109 -17.01 -3.75 6.40
CA GLU A 109 -17.93 -4.28 7.38
C GLU A 109 -17.65 -3.75 8.78
N ASN A 110 -16.38 -3.69 9.17
CA ASN A 110 -16.00 -3.16 10.47
C ASN A 110 -16.34 -1.68 10.60
N LEU A 111 -16.17 -0.91 9.54
CA LEU A 111 -16.50 0.50 9.55
C LEU A 111 -18.01 0.75 9.59
N ALA A 112 -18.75 -0.01 8.80
CA ALA A 112 -20.21 0.11 8.76
C ALA A 112 -20.85 -0.65 9.90
N GLY A 113 -20.38 -1.86 10.15
CA GLY A 113 -20.93 -2.75 11.17
C GLY A 113 -20.69 -2.23 12.58
N GLY A 114 -19.59 -1.54 12.79
CA GLY A 114 -19.31 -0.94 14.07
C GLY A 114 -20.38 0.05 14.46
N GLY A 115 -20.96 0.72 13.50
CA GLY A 115 -22.06 1.63 13.74
C GLY A 115 -23.42 0.96 13.84
N SER A 116 -23.58 -0.17 13.21
CA SER A 116 -24.87 -0.83 13.13
C SER A 116 -25.00 -2.06 14.00
N SER A 117 -23.91 -2.57 14.49
CA SER A 117 -23.91 -3.78 15.29
C SER A 117 -24.54 -3.58 16.66
N GLY A 118 -24.89 -2.38 16.91
CA GLY A 118 -25.67 -2.14 18.09
C GLY A 118 -26.96 -2.90 17.99
#